data_5a45a96bb0d84ec7625477e73d37d42a
#
_entry.id   5a45a96bb0d84ec7625477e73d37d42a
#
_cell.length_a   1.000
_cell.length_b   1.000
_cell.length_c   1.000
_cell.angle_alpha   90.00
_cell.angle_beta   90.00
_cell.angle_gamma   90.00
#
_symmetry.space_group_name_H-M   'P 1'
#
loop_
_entity.id
_entity.type
_entity.pdbx_description
1 polymer ?
#
loop_
_entity_poly.entity_id
_entity_poly.type
_entity_poly.pdbx_seq_one_letter_code
_entity_poly.pdbx_strand_id
1 'polypeptide(L)'
;PAVDSRRNALAQNAGRRIVDMVREDVRISQILTKEAFENAVRVNGAIGGSTNAVVHLIAIARRLDLDFGLEDWDRLGRDIPTIVDLMPSGRFLMEDFYYAGGLPAVIRAIGDHIHKDAMTVNGSTIWQNCAEAPNYNPDVIRDPANPLTENGGIAVLRGNLAPKGAVLKPSAATPGLMQHRGRAVVFEDIEHYKKRIIDPDLDVDENCVLVLKNCGPRGYPGMAEVGNMGLPPKILEKGVKDMVRVSDAR
;
A
#
# COMPACT_ATOMS: atom_id res chain seq x y z
N PRO A 1 7.00 -17.42 -2.44
CA PRO A 1 7.60 -16.96 -3.70
C PRO A 1 6.97 -17.61 -4.93
N ALA A 2 7.03 -16.95 -6.11
CA ALA A 2 6.37 -17.44 -7.33
C ALA A 2 6.96 -18.77 -7.83
N VAL A 3 8.22 -19.02 -7.54
CA VAL A 3 8.97 -20.24 -7.93
C VAL A 3 8.82 -21.40 -6.94
N ASP A 4 8.21 -21.18 -5.79
CA ASP A 4 8.03 -22.20 -4.76
C ASP A 4 6.92 -23.19 -5.15
N SER A 5 7.23 -24.49 -5.13
CA SER A 5 6.28 -25.55 -5.49
C SER A 5 5.03 -25.59 -4.57
N ARG A 6 5.15 -25.13 -3.32
CA ARG A 6 4.02 -24.99 -2.38
C ARG A 6 2.92 -24.08 -2.91
N ARG A 7 3.25 -23.15 -3.83
CA ARG A 7 2.25 -22.32 -4.50
C ARG A 7 1.24 -23.15 -5.30
N ASN A 8 1.68 -24.22 -5.97
CA ASN A 8 0.79 -25.12 -6.70
C ASN A 8 -0.16 -25.86 -5.75
N ALA A 9 0.37 -26.34 -4.62
CA ALA A 9 -0.45 -26.98 -3.59
C ALA A 9 -1.47 -26.01 -2.99
N LEU A 10 -1.07 -24.76 -2.72
CA LEU A 10 -1.96 -23.71 -2.24
C LEU A 10 -3.08 -23.43 -3.24
N ALA A 11 -2.78 -23.28 -4.53
CA ALA A 11 -3.76 -23.04 -5.57
C ALA A 11 -4.76 -24.21 -5.68
N GLN A 12 -4.28 -25.45 -5.60
CA GLN A 12 -5.14 -26.63 -5.60
C GLN A 12 -6.06 -26.68 -4.37
N ASN A 13 -5.53 -26.39 -3.20
CA ASN A 13 -6.31 -26.35 -1.95
C ASN A 13 -7.35 -25.23 -1.99
N ALA A 14 -7.01 -24.05 -2.52
CA ALA A 14 -7.96 -22.96 -2.72
C ALA A 14 -9.11 -23.35 -3.65
N GLY A 15 -8.79 -24.07 -4.75
CA GLY A 15 -9.80 -24.58 -5.67
C GLY A 15 -10.74 -25.63 -5.03
N ARG A 16 -10.24 -26.47 -4.15
CA ARG A 16 -11.09 -27.39 -3.35
C ARG A 16 -11.94 -26.63 -2.35
N ARG A 17 -11.33 -25.70 -1.62
CA ARG A 17 -12.00 -24.93 -0.58
C ARG A 17 -13.19 -24.12 -1.12
N ILE A 18 -13.08 -23.50 -2.31
CA ILE A 18 -14.19 -22.74 -2.87
C ILE A 18 -15.43 -23.62 -3.15
N VAL A 19 -15.23 -24.88 -3.52
CA VAL A 19 -16.33 -25.84 -3.71
C VAL A 19 -17.02 -26.17 -2.38
N ASP A 20 -16.23 -26.36 -1.32
CA ASP A 20 -16.78 -26.62 0.02
C ASP A 20 -17.52 -25.39 0.56
N MET A 21 -17.00 -24.17 0.34
CA MET A 21 -17.67 -22.93 0.73
C MET A 21 -19.05 -22.80 0.07
N VAL A 22 -19.22 -23.24 -1.20
CA VAL A 22 -20.54 -23.26 -1.86
C VAL A 22 -21.50 -24.21 -1.14
N ARG A 23 -21.03 -25.39 -0.74
CA ARG A 23 -21.85 -26.37 0.02
C ARG A 23 -22.23 -25.89 1.41
N GLU A 24 -21.35 -25.14 2.03
CA GLU A 24 -21.52 -24.57 3.38
C GLU A 24 -22.29 -23.24 3.36
N ASP A 25 -22.65 -22.71 2.18
CA ASP A 25 -23.26 -21.38 1.97
C ASP A 25 -22.41 -20.24 2.58
N VAL A 26 -21.09 -20.37 2.53
CA VAL A 26 -20.15 -19.32 2.97
C VAL A 26 -20.01 -18.27 1.88
N ARG A 27 -20.46 -17.06 2.16
CA ARG A 27 -20.47 -15.94 1.21
C ARG A 27 -19.38 -14.94 1.51
N ILE A 28 -18.89 -14.26 0.47
CA ILE A 28 -17.87 -13.24 0.59
C ILE A 28 -18.26 -12.10 1.55
N SER A 29 -19.55 -11.74 1.61
CA SER A 29 -20.09 -10.71 2.52
C SER A 29 -20.03 -11.10 4.01
N GLN A 30 -19.88 -12.38 4.34
CA GLN A 30 -19.70 -12.85 5.72
C GLN A 30 -18.25 -12.74 6.16
N ILE A 31 -17.31 -12.64 5.23
CA ILE A 31 -15.86 -12.59 5.46
C ILE A 31 -15.34 -11.16 5.34
N LEU A 32 -15.76 -10.44 4.28
CA LEU A 32 -15.35 -9.07 4.04
C LEU A 32 -16.24 -8.10 4.85
N THR A 33 -16.11 -8.13 6.16
CA THR A 33 -16.76 -7.20 7.09
C THR A 33 -15.92 -5.93 7.28
N LYS A 34 -16.46 -4.92 7.95
CA LYS A 34 -15.72 -3.69 8.25
C LYS A 34 -14.44 -4.00 9.05
N GLU A 35 -14.52 -4.91 10.01
CA GLU A 35 -13.39 -5.36 10.83
C GLU A 35 -12.29 -6.01 9.97
N ALA A 36 -12.66 -6.75 8.95
CA ALA A 36 -11.69 -7.35 8.02
C ALA A 36 -10.95 -6.26 7.21
N PHE A 37 -11.65 -5.20 6.76
CA PHE A 37 -11.01 -4.05 6.09
C PHE A 37 -10.15 -3.25 7.06
N GLU A 38 -10.57 -3.05 8.30
CA GLU A 38 -9.76 -2.38 9.33
C GLU A 38 -8.49 -3.16 9.62
N ASN A 39 -8.57 -4.50 9.72
CA ASN A 39 -7.39 -5.35 9.82
C ASN A 39 -6.46 -5.19 8.61
N ALA A 40 -7.00 -5.13 7.41
CA ALA A 40 -6.19 -4.93 6.20
C ALA A 40 -5.44 -3.60 6.20
N VAL A 41 -6.05 -2.51 6.69
CA VAL A 41 -5.36 -1.20 6.85
C VAL A 41 -4.21 -1.31 7.84
N ARG A 42 -4.44 -1.93 8.99
CA ARG A 42 -3.42 -2.09 10.04
C ARG A 42 -2.25 -2.94 9.58
N VAL A 43 -2.55 -4.06 8.92
CA VAL A 43 -1.51 -4.92 8.33
C VAL A 43 -0.74 -4.18 7.22
N ASN A 44 -1.44 -3.41 6.36
CA ASN A 44 -0.77 -2.59 5.35
C ASN A 44 0.19 -1.58 5.99
N GLY A 45 -0.18 -0.96 7.11
CA GLY A 45 0.71 -0.08 7.88
C GLY A 45 1.92 -0.83 8.44
N ALA A 46 1.69 -1.96 9.09
CA ALA A 46 2.73 -2.76 9.73
C ALA A 46 3.79 -3.29 8.75
N ILE A 47 3.39 -3.62 7.51
CA ILE A 47 4.33 -4.08 6.47
C ILE A 47 4.93 -2.95 5.63
N GLY A 48 4.59 -1.69 5.90
CA GLY A 48 4.97 -0.58 5.02
C GLY A 48 4.42 -0.78 3.60
N GLY A 49 3.14 -1.14 3.48
CA GLY A 49 2.51 -1.58 2.25
C GLY A 49 2.31 -0.48 1.21
N SER A 50 1.66 -0.83 0.11
CA SER A 50 1.47 0.04 -1.06
C SER A 50 0.28 0.98 -0.89
N THR A 51 0.39 2.20 -1.43
CA THR A 51 -0.74 3.13 -1.62
C THR A 51 -1.84 2.57 -2.54
N ASN A 52 -1.52 1.59 -3.38
CA ASN A 52 -2.48 0.88 -4.23
C ASN A 52 -3.58 0.22 -3.40
N ALA A 53 -3.26 -0.27 -2.20
CA ALA A 53 -4.23 -0.89 -1.30
C ALA A 53 -5.38 0.06 -0.95
N VAL A 54 -5.12 1.35 -0.81
CA VAL A 54 -6.14 2.37 -0.50
C VAL A 54 -7.26 2.34 -1.54
N VAL A 55 -6.90 2.45 -2.81
CA VAL A 55 -7.87 2.51 -3.92
C VAL A 55 -8.65 1.21 -4.02
N HIS A 56 -7.95 0.08 -3.98
CA HIS A 56 -8.58 -1.23 -4.17
C HIS A 56 -9.47 -1.63 -3.00
N LEU A 57 -9.04 -1.43 -1.76
CA LEU A 57 -9.86 -1.79 -0.60
C LEU A 57 -11.10 -0.91 -0.48
N ILE A 58 -11.00 0.40 -0.74
CA ILE A 58 -12.17 1.29 -0.78
C ILE A 58 -13.13 0.87 -1.89
N ALA A 59 -12.62 0.52 -3.08
CA ALA A 59 -13.47 0.06 -4.18
C ALA A 59 -14.20 -1.25 -3.86
N ILE A 60 -13.54 -2.20 -3.19
CA ILE A 60 -14.15 -3.47 -2.78
C ILE A 60 -15.19 -3.23 -1.67
N ALA A 61 -14.86 -2.43 -0.65
CA ALA A 61 -15.76 -2.11 0.45
C ALA A 61 -17.07 -1.48 -0.05
N ARG A 62 -16.98 -0.56 -1.01
CA ARG A 62 -18.16 0.07 -1.64
C ARG A 62 -19.05 -0.91 -2.41
N ARG A 63 -18.52 -2.04 -2.92
CA ARG A 63 -19.33 -3.09 -3.54
C ARG A 63 -20.14 -3.88 -2.54
N LEU A 64 -19.77 -3.81 -1.27
CA LEU A 64 -20.45 -4.44 -0.14
C LEU A 64 -21.29 -3.43 0.66
N ASP A 65 -21.46 -2.22 0.15
CA ASP A 65 -22.16 -1.10 0.81
C ASP A 65 -21.62 -0.78 2.21
N LEU A 66 -20.32 -1.04 2.44
CA LEU A 66 -19.65 -0.72 3.69
C LEU A 66 -19.25 0.76 3.72
N ASP A 67 -19.54 1.41 4.85
CA ASP A 67 -19.02 2.74 5.15
C ASP A 67 -17.54 2.63 5.55
N PHE A 68 -16.70 2.72 4.52
CA PHE A 68 -15.25 2.61 4.62
C PHE A 68 -14.57 3.52 3.59
N GLY A 69 -13.66 4.36 4.04
CA GLY A 69 -13.04 5.38 3.21
C GLY A 69 -11.69 5.88 3.70
N LEU A 70 -11.24 7.04 3.20
CA LEU A 70 -9.97 7.65 3.57
C LEU A 70 -9.90 8.02 5.06
N GLU A 71 -11.03 8.30 5.71
CA GLU A 71 -11.07 8.59 7.14
C GLU A 71 -10.64 7.38 7.97
N ASP A 72 -11.04 6.18 7.55
CA ASP A 72 -10.60 4.95 8.21
C ASP A 72 -9.10 4.72 8.02
N TRP A 73 -8.57 4.97 6.83
CA TRP A 73 -7.13 4.92 6.57
C TRP A 73 -6.34 5.88 7.45
N ASP A 74 -6.82 7.12 7.59
CA ASP A 74 -6.17 8.14 8.42
C ASP A 74 -6.19 7.74 9.90
N ARG A 75 -7.34 7.32 10.38
CA ARG A 75 -7.54 6.92 11.78
C ARG A 75 -6.74 5.68 12.16
N LEU A 76 -6.83 4.62 11.33
CA LEU A 76 -6.26 3.32 11.65
C LEU A 76 -4.77 3.19 11.31
N GLY A 77 -4.29 3.98 10.35
CA GLY A 77 -2.89 3.93 9.91
C GLY A 77 -1.94 4.68 10.82
N ARG A 78 -2.42 5.67 11.59
CA ARG A 78 -1.55 6.53 12.40
C ARG A 78 -0.85 5.81 13.56
N ASP A 79 -1.55 4.86 14.19
CA ASP A 79 -1.12 4.23 15.44
C ASP A 79 -0.47 2.86 15.21
N ILE A 80 -0.21 2.50 13.96
CA ILE A 80 0.40 1.21 13.61
C ILE A 80 1.89 1.41 13.32
N PRO A 81 2.78 0.74 14.06
CA PRO A 81 4.20 0.75 13.76
C PRO A 81 4.51 -0.02 12.47
N THR A 82 5.43 0.47 11.65
CA THR A 82 6.00 -0.35 10.57
C THR A 82 7.07 -1.26 11.15
N ILE A 83 6.88 -2.55 11.03
CA ILE A 83 7.75 -3.57 11.59
C ILE A 83 8.45 -4.44 10.55
N VAL A 84 8.10 -4.32 9.27
CA VAL A 84 8.71 -5.13 8.19
C VAL A 84 9.67 -4.29 7.36
N ASP A 85 10.92 -4.72 7.30
CA ASP A 85 12.01 -4.06 6.56
C ASP A 85 12.05 -4.56 5.10
N LEU A 86 11.03 -4.19 4.31
CA LEU A 86 10.77 -4.74 2.99
C LEU A 86 11.01 -3.72 1.87
N MET A 87 11.67 -4.14 0.81
CA MET A 87 11.82 -3.33 -0.41
C MET A 87 10.45 -2.92 -1.00
N PRO A 88 10.36 -1.75 -1.66
CA PRO A 88 11.44 -0.84 -2.08
C PRO A 88 11.90 0.15 -1.01
N SER A 89 11.19 0.31 0.10
CA SER A 89 11.56 1.26 1.17
C SER A 89 12.46 0.65 2.24
N GLY A 90 12.64 -0.65 2.25
CA GLY A 90 13.51 -1.40 3.17
C GLY A 90 14.59 -2.19 2.44
N ARG A 91 15.24 -3.13 3.16
CA ARG A 91 16.42 -3.86 2.70
C ARG A 91 16.13 -5.23 2.11
N PHE A 92 15.07 -5.90 2.58
CA PHE A 92 14.80 -7.31 2.28
C PHE A 92 13.80 -7.50 1.17
N LEU A 93 13.89 -8.64 0.48
CA LEU A 93 12.99 -9.03 -0.59
C LEU A 93 11.71 -9.69 -0.04
N MET A 94 10.69 -9.81 -0.88
CA MET A 94 9.45 -10.52 -0.55
C MET A 94 9.71 -12.00 -0.19
N GLU A 95 10.76 -12.59 -0.74
CA GLU A 95 11.19 -13.95 -0.43
C GLU A 95 11.71 -14.06 1.01
N ASP A 96 12.54 -13.11 1.44
CA ASP A 96 13.03 -13.03 2.82
C ASP A 96 11.86 -12.88 3.80
N PHE A 97 10.91 -12.01 3.46
CA PHE A 97 9.69 -11.82 4.25
C PHE A 97 8.87 -13.12 4.38
N TYR A 98 8.71 -13.85 3.27
CA TYR A 98 8.02 -15.14 3.29
C TYR A 98 8.71 -16.13 4.23
N TYR A 99 10.03 -16.27 4.15
CA TYR A 99 10.78 -17.20 5.01
C TYR A 99 10.89 -16.72 6.45
N ALA A 100 10.79 -15.43 6.72
CA ALA A 100 10.72 -14.89 8.07
C ALA A 100 9.42 -15.21 8.81
N GLY A 101 8.39 -15.72 8.12
CA GLY A 101 7.08 -16.04 8.68
C GLY A 101 5.91 -15.32 8.01
N GLY A 102 6.19 -14.34 7.17
CA GLY A 102 5.20 -13.66 6.34
C GLY A 102 4.08 -12.96 7.12
N LEU A 103 2.93 -12.82 6.46
CA LEU A 103 1.76 -12.16 7.06
C LEU A 103 1.29 -12.78 8.39
N PRO A 104 1.27 -14.11 8.58
CA PRO A 104 0.88 -14.68 9.87
C PRO A 104 1.74 -14.17 11.04
N ALA A 105 3.05 -14.08 10.86
CA ALA A 105 3.96 -13.56 11.87
C ALA A 105 3.72 -12.07 12.16
N VAL A 106 3.43 -11.27 11.14
CA VAL A 106 3.06 -9.84 11.29
C VAL A 106 1.76 -9.70 12.06
N ILE A 107 0.71 -10.45 11.68
CA ILE A 107 -0.60 -10.42 12.35
C ILE A 107 -0.47 -10.80 13.82
N ARG A 108 0.32 -11.80 14.13
CA ARG A 108 0.63 -12.16 15.52
C ARG A 108 1.32 -11.01 16.26
N ALA A 109 2.34 -10.40 15.64
CA ALA A 109 3.12 -9.33 16.26
C ALA A 109 2.27 -8.10 16.60
N ILE A 110 1.32 -7.72 15.73
CA ILE A 110 0.43 -6.58 15.94
C ILE A 110 -0.93 -6.99 16.53
N GLY A 111 -1.01 -8.15 17.18
CA GLY A 111 -2.27 -8.76 17.61
C GLY A 111 -3.16 -7.90 18.51
N ASP A 112 -2.60 -6.93 19.25
CA ASP A 112 -3.38 -5.99 20.06
C ASP A 112 -4.11 -4.93 19.22
N HIS A 113 -3.72 -4.77 17.95
CA HIS A 113 -4.37 -3.88 17.00
C HIS A 113 -5.32 -4.61 16.05
N ILE A 114 -5.47 -5.93 16.13
CA ILE A 114 -6.25 -6.74 15.19
C ILE A 114 -7.63 -7.10 15.79
N HIS A 115 -8.66 -7.02 14.95
CA HIS A 115 -9.95 -7.64 15.25
C HIS A 115 -9.80 -9.16 15.13
N LYS A 116 -9.51 -9.80 16.24
CA LYS A 116 -9.10 -11.21 16.34
C LYS A 116 -10.16 -12.19 15.86
N ASP A 117 -11.44 -11.81 16.01
CA ASP A 117 -12.60 -12.66 15.69
C ASP A 117 -13.05 -12.55 14.22
N ALA A 118 -12.37 -11.72 13.40
CA ALA A 118 -12.69 -11.61 11.97
C ALA A 118 -12.53 -12.98 11.29
N MET A 119 -13.62 -13.44 10.66
CA MET A 119 -13.69 -14.77 10.03
C MET A 119 -12.89 -14.83 8.75
N THR A 120 -12.39 -16.02 8.43
CA THR A 120 -11.66 -16.29 7.20
C THR A 120 -12.29 -17.44 6.39
N VAL A 121 -11.84 -17.63 5.16
CA VAL A 121 -12.39 -18.61 4.20
C VAL A 121 -12.29 -20.07 4.65
N ASN A 122 -11.42 -20.37 5.61
CA ASN A 122 -11.26 -21.74 6.11
C ASN A 122 -12.18 -22.07 7.30
N GLY A 123 -13.04 -21.13 7.72
CA GLY A 123 -13.96 -21.30 8.85
C GLY A 123 -13.36 -21.01 10.22
N SER A 124 -12.09 -20.57 10.26
CA SER A 124 -11.42 -20.10 11.49
C SER A 124 -11.31 -18.59 11.50
N THR A 125 -11.15 -17.99 12.68
CA THR A 125 -10.86 -16.56 12.80
C THR A 125 -9.43 -16.27 12.33
N ILE A 126 -9.17 -14.99 12.02
CA ILE A 126 -7.82 -14.55 11.63
C ILE A 126 -6.80 -14.83 12.76
N TRP A 127 -7.23 -14.72 14.01
CA TRP A 127 -6.36 -14.99 15.16
C TRP A 127 -6.07 -16.48 15.33
N GLN A 128 -7.07 -17.34 15.18
CA GLN A 128 -6.86 -18.80 15.22
C GLN A 128 -5.85 -19.25 14.15
N ASN A 129 -5.83 -18.58 13.00
CA ASN A 129 -4.87 -18.90 11.94
C ASN A 129 -3.45 -18.37 12.21
N CYS A 130 -3.29 -17.34 13.05
CA CYS A 130 -2.04 -16.60 13.15
C CYS A 130 -1.40 -16.59 14.55
N ALA A 131 -2.14 -16.91 15.62
CA ALA A 131 -1.69 -16.76 17.01
C ALA A 131 -0.38 -17.50 17.34
N GLU A 132 -0.14 -18.64 16.70
CA GLU A 132 1.05 -19.47 16.91
C GLU A 132 2.09 -19.31 15.80
N ALA A 133 1.91 -18.32 14.88
CA ALA A 133 2.82 -18.14 13.76
C ALA A 133 4.22 -17.72 14.23
N PRO A 134 5.27 -18.46 13.89
CA PRO A 134 6.64 -18.11 14.31
C PRO A 134 7.18 -16.95 13.51
N ASN A 135 8.03 -16.16 14.13
CA ASN A 135 8.94 -15.23 13.45
C ASN A 135 10.34 -15.86 13.42
N TYR A 136 10.80 -16.22 12.22
CA TYR A 136 12.09 -16.87 12.04
C TYR A 136 13.24 -15.90 11.79
N ASN A 137 12.95 -14.64 11.49
CA ASN A 137 13.97 -13.63 11.23
C ASN A 137 13.52 -12.24 11.75
N PRO A 138 13.98 -11.85 12.96
CA PRO A 138 13.64 -10.57 13.56
C PRO A 138 14.29 -9.35 12.87
N ASP A 139 15.26 -9.55 11.97
CA ASP A 139 15.79 -8.45 11.16
C ASP A 139 14.83 -8.06 10.03
N VAL A 140 14.04 -9.02 9.54
CA VAL A 140 13.03 -8.82 8.49
C VAL A 140 11.69 -8.36 9.10
N ILE A 141 11.22 -9.07 10.15
CA ILE A 141 9.99 -8.74 10.88
C ILE A 141 10.38 -8.37 12.30
N ARG A 142 10.40 -7.08 12.61
CA ARG A 142 10.83 -6.57 13.91
C ARG A 142 9.77 -6.74 14.98
N ASP A 143 10.21 -6.66 16.23
CA ASP A 143 9.32 -6.51 17.36
C ASP A 143 8.63 -5.15 17.32
N PRO A 144 7.30 -5.06 17.56
CA PRO A 144 6.59 -3.78 17.67
C PRO A 144 7.16 -2.82 18.72
N ALA A 145 7.85 -3.32 19.73
CA ALA A 145 8.56 -2.49 20.71
C ALA A 145 9.83 -1.84 20.15
N ASN A 146 10.33 -2.30 18.98
CA ASN A 146 11.49 -1.73 18.29
C ASN A 146 11.24 -1.64 16.78
N PRO A 147 10.24 -0.85 16.35
CA PRO A 147 9.81 -0.77 14.96
C PRO A 147 10.83 -0.04 14.08
N LEU A 148 10.60 -0.08 12.77
CA LEU A 148 11.30 0.79 11.80
C LEU A 148 10.84 2.24 11.91
N THR A 149 9.53 2.41 12.08
CA THR A 149 8.88 3.71 12.33
C THR A 149 7.73 3.49 13.31
N GLU A 150 7.57 4.39 14.27
CA GLU A 150 6.48 4.32 15.25
C GLU A 150 5.11 4.56 14.61
N ASN A 151 5.05 5.45 13.62
CA ASN A 151 3.85 5.79 12.85
C ASN A 151 4.04 5.29 11.42
N GLY A 152 3.65 4.07 11.19
CA GLY A 152 3.69 3.44 9.87
C GLY A 152 2.44 3.74 9.06
N GLY A 153 2.44 3.21 7.85
CA GLY A 153 1.26 3.22 7.02
C GLY A 153 1.18 4.38 6.04
N ILE A 154 -0.05 4.66 5.66
CA ILE A 154 -0.36 5.68 4.64
C ILE A 154 -0.87 6.92 5.34
N ALA A 155 -0.23 8.07 5.11
CA ALA A 155 -0.71 9.36 5.56
C ALA A 155 -1.80 9.89 4.61
N VAL A 156 -2.89 10.38 5.17
CA VAL A 156 -3.93 11.08 4.42
C VAL A 156 -3.74 12.58 4.57
N LEU A 157 -3.49 13.25 3.45
CA LEU A 157 -3.21 14.68 3.38
C LEU A 157 -4.46 15.44 2.91
N ARG A 158 -4.69 16.62 3.47
CA ARG A 158 -5.78 17.51 3.07
C ARG A 158 -5.30 18.93 2.89
N GLY A 159 -5.86 19.61 1.90
CA GLY A 159 -5.57 21.01 1.60
C GLY A 159 -6.38 21.49 0.42
N ASN A 160 -6.15 22.74 0.01
CA ASN A 160 -6.85 23.34 -1.12
C ASN A 160 -6.62 22.62 -2.46
N LEU A 161 -5.46 21.98 -2.64
CA LEU A 161 -5.18 21.16 -3.83
C LEU A 161 -5.95 19.83 -3.80
N ALA A 162 -6.09 19.23 -2.63
CA ALA A 162 -6.76 17.94 -2.44
C ALA A 162 -7.76 18.01 -1.27
N PRO A 163 -8.89 18.75 -1.42
CA PRO A 163 -9.85 18.95 -0.33
C PRO A 163 -10.54 17.65 0.12
N LYS A 164 -10.65 16.69 -0.77
CA LYS A 164 -11.22 15.35 -0.47
C LYS A 164 -10.18 14.33 0.00
N GLY A 165 -8.93 14.75 0.11
CA GLY A 165 -7.83 13.92 0.55
C GLY A 165 -6.90 13.46 -0.58
N ALA A 166 -5.64 13.32 -0.24
CA ALA A 166 -4.59 12.66 -1.02
C ALA A 166 -3.86 11.69 -0.10
N VAL A 167 -3.10 10.77 -0.65
CA VAL A 167 -2.35 9.78 0.11
C VAL A 167 -0.86 9.91 -0.14
N LEU A 168 -0.09 9.71 0.91
CA LEU A 168 1.36 9.68 0.89
C LEU A 168 1.84 8.45 1.67
N LYS A 169 2.88 7.79 1.17
CA LYS A 169 3.62 6.78 1.92
C LYS A 169 4.87 7.43 2.55
N PRO A 170 4.86 7.79 3.85
CA PRO A 170 5.97 8.51 4.48
C PRO A 170 7.28 7.74 4.42
N SER A 171 7.25 6.41 4.57
CA SER A 171 8.44 5.56 4.51
C SER A 171 9.14 5.52 3.13
N ALA A 172 8.48 6.00 2.07
CA ALA A 172 9.03 6.11 0.73
C ALA A 172 9.31 7.57 0.33
N ALA A 173 9.00 8.54 1.19
CA ALA A 173 9.22 9.95 0.92
C ALA A 173 10.63 10.38 1.34
N THR A 174 11.25 11.24 0.54
CA THR A 174 12.54 11.86 0.88
C THR A 174 12.32 12.88 2.01
N PRO A 175 12.98 12.72 3.17
CA PRO A 175 12.72 13.59 4.34
C PRO A 175 12.83 15.08 4.06
N GLY A 176 13.81 15.50 3.25
CA GLY A 176 14.01 16.92 2.88
C GLY A 176 12.89 17.50 2.01
N LEU A 177 12.04 16.67 1.42
CA LEU A 177 10.90 17.09 0.58
C LEU A 177 9.57 17.09 1.34
N MET A 178 9.55 16.68 2.60
CA MET A 178 8.31 16.65 3.43
C MET A 178 7.77 18.06 3.73
N GLN A 179 8.63 19.08 3.69
CA GLN A 179 8.25 20.49 3.73
C GLN A 179 8.85 21.15 2.50
N HIS A 180 8.03 21.40 1.49
CA HIS A 180 8.52 21.88 0.21
C HIS A 180 7.60 22.94 -0.39
N ARG A 181 8.20 23.93 -1.05
CA ARG A 181 7.50 24.94 -1.84
C ARG A 181 8.23 25.13 -3.15
N GLY A 182 7.51 24.92 -4.25
CA GLY A 182 8.06 25.07 -5.59
C GLY A 182 7.00 25.41 -6.61
N ARG A 183 7.45 25.82 -7.81
CA ARG A 183 6.60 26.07 -8.95
C ARG A 183 6.06 24.74 -9.50
N ALA A 184 4.77 24.69 -9.82
CA ALA A 184 4.16 23.52 -10.43
C ALA A 184 4.51 23.44 -11.93
N VAL A 185 4.99 22.26 -12.36
CA VAL A 185 5.12 21.87 -13.76
C VAL A 185 4.02 20.85 -14.05
N VAL A 186 3.01 21.29 -14.81
CA VAL A 186 1.77 20.54 -14.99
C VAL A 186 1.77 19.79 -16.30
N PHE A 187 1.45 18.52 -16.26
CA PHE A 187 1.21 17.65 -17.40
C PHE A 187 -0.27 17.30 -17.47
N GLU A 188 -0.91 17.54 -18.60
CA GLU A 188 -2.36 17.39 -18.76
C GLU A 188 -2.80 15.92 -18.75
N ASP A 189 -1.95 15.03 -19.23
CA ASP A 189 -2.16 13.59 -19.26
C ASP A 189 -0.81 12.83 -19.41
N ILE A 190 -0.87 11.52 -19.45
CA ILE A 190 0.32 10.66 -19.52
C ILE A 190 1.07 10.82 -20.85
N GLU A 191 0.40 11.10 -21.96
CA GLU A 191 1.05 11.27 -23.25
C GLU A 191 1.75 12.64 -23.32
N HIS A 192 1.12 13.69 -22.78
CA HIS A 192 1.77 14.99 -22.60
C HIS A 192 3.00 14.88 -21.70
N TYR A 193 2.89 14.14 -20.58
CA TYR A 193 4.03 13.88 -19.69
C TYR A 193 5.17 13.18 -20.43
N LYS A 194 4.93 12.04 -21.09
CA LYS A 194 5.95 11.27 -21.81
C LYS A 194 6.71 12.11 -22.85
N LYS A 195 5.98 12.96 -23.55
CA LYS A 195 6.57 13.85 -24.59
C LYS A 195 7.40 14.96 -23.97
N ARG A 196 6.89 15.57 -22.88
CA ARG A 196 7.50 16.78 -22.32
C ARG A 196 8.61 16.48 -21.32
N ILE A 197 8.57 15.37 -20.62
CA ILE A 197 9.55 15.07 -19.57
C ILE A 197 10.97 14.93 -20.10
N ILE A 198 11.12 14.49 -21.34
CA ILE A 198 12.40 14.33 -22.04
C ILE A 198 12.83 15.56 -22.84
N ASP A 199 11.98 16.58 -22.94
CA ASP A 199 12.24 17.81 -23.67
C ASP A 199 13.34 18.63 -22.96
N PRO A 200 14.49 18.90 -23.62
CA PRO A 200 15.55 19.70 -23.01
C PRO A 200 15.11 21.12 -22.69
N ASP A 201 14.13 21.65 -23.44
CA ASP A 201 13.59 23.01 -23.27
C ASP A 201 12.45 23.07 -22.23
N LEU A 202 12.11 21.96 -21.59
CA LEU A 202 11.14 21.97 -20.48
C LEU A 202 11.63 22.90 -19.38
N ASP A 203 10.87 23.96 -19.08
CA ASP A 203 11.17 24.87 -17.98
C ASP A 203 10.94 24.19 -16.63
N VAL A 204 11.99 23.55 -16.10
CA VAL A 204 11.99 22.82 -14.83
C VAL A 204 13.35 22.91 -14.14
N ASP A 205 13.33 23.11 -12.85
CA ASP A 205 14.47 23.00 -11.92
C ASP A 205 14.18 21.99 -10.80
N GLU A 206 15.16 21.73 -9.96
CA GLU A 206 15.10 20.76 -8.86
C GLU A 206 14.09 21.12 -7.77
N ASN A 207 13.65 22.38 -7.71
CA ASN A 207 12.66 22.84 -6.72
C ASN A 207 11.22 22.76 -7.25
N CYS A 208 11.04 22.44 -8.51
CA CYS A 208 9.70 22.34 -9.10
C CYS A 208 8.92 21.13 -8.53
N VAL A 209 7.59 21.26 -8.52
CA VAL A 209 6.66 20.18 -8.22
C VAL A 209 6.08 19.65 -9.53
N LEU A 210 6.28 18.38 -9.83
CA LEU A 210 5.73 17.74 -11.02
C LEU A 210 4.27 17.32 -10.74
N VAL A 211 3.35 17.76 -11.59
CA VAL A 211 1.91 17.47 -11.41
C VAL A 211 1.37 16.79 -12.66
N LEU A 212 0.93 15.54 -12.54
CA LEU A 212 0.34 14.77 -13.62
C LEU A 212 -1.18 14.64 -13.41
N LYS A 213 -1.94 15.13 -14.37
CA LYS A 213 -3.40 15.12 -14.40
C LYS A 213 -3.94 13.96 -15.22
N ASN A 214 -5.20 13.63 -15.03
CA ASN A 214 -6.01 12.73 -15.87
C ASN A 214 -5.39 11.34 -16.11
N CYS A 215 -4.66 10.81 -15.14
CA CYS A 215 -4.11 9.45 -15.19
C CYS A 215 -4.73 8.51 -14.14
N GLY A 216 -5.66 8.99 -13.33
CA GLY A 216 -6.45 8.22 -12.40
C GLY A 216 -7.61 7.46 -13.06
N PRO A 217 -8.50 6.83 -12.27
CA PRO A 217 -9.54 5.93 -12.79
C PRO A 217 -10.50 6.55 -13.80
N ARG A 218 -10.72 7.88 -13.71
CA ARG A 218 -11.62 8.61 -14.62
C ARG A 218 -10.93 9.03 -15.91
N GLY A 219 -9.67 9.44 -15.81
CA GLY A 219 -8.90 9.94 -16.96
C GLY A 219 -8.22 8.82 -17.74
N TYR A 220 -7.86 7.73 -17.05
CA TYR A 220 -7.20 6.57 -17.63
C TYR A 220 -7.90 5.28 -17.20
N PRO A 221 -8.94 4.84 -17.91
CA PRO A 221 -9.71 3.65 -17.56
C PRO A 221 -8.85 2.40 -17.42
N GLY A 222 -9.16 1.56 -16.43
CA GLY A 222 -8.35 0.39 -16.09
C GLY A 222 -7.21 0.68 -15.13
N MET A 223 -6.95 1.96 -14.83
CA MET A 223 -6.02 2.42 -13.80
C MET A 223 -4.65 1.72 -13.89
N ALA A 224 -4.04 1.76 -15.08
CA ALA A 224 -2.67 1.29 -15.26
C ALA A 224 -1.71 2.07 -14.34
N GLU A 225 -0.60 1.46 -13.99
CA GLU A 225 0.41 2.10 -13.13
C GLU A 225 1.21 3.16 -13.90
N VAL A 226 0.59 4.32 -14.12
CA VAL A 226 1.16 5.43 -14.87
C VAL A 226 1.55 6.63 -13.99
N GLY A 227 1.21 6.57 -12.71
CA GLY A 227 1.49 7.64 -11.74
C GLY A 227 2.95 7.69 -11.25
N ASN A 228 3.75 6.68 -11.57
CA ASN A 228 5.17 6.65 -11.22
C ASN A 228 5.98 7.50 -12.22
N MET A 229 5.95 8.81 -12.00
CA MET A 229 6.66 9.76 -12.85
C MET A 229 8.17 9.71 -12.62
N GLY A 230 8.94 9.45 -13.68
CA GLY A 230 10.39 9.67 -13.69
C GLY A 230 10.75 11.15 -13.58
N LEU A 231 12.01 11.45 -13.29
CA LEU A 231 12.52 12.82 -13.28
C LEU A 231 13.00 13.22 -14.67
N PRO A 232 12.99 14.54 -15.00
CA PRO A 232 13.57 15.03 -16.24
C PRO A 232 15.06 14.65 -16.35
N PRO A 233 15.56 14.16 -17.51
CA PRO A 233 16.96 13.77 -17.68
C PRO A 233 17.94 14.84 -17.22
N LYS A 234 17.71 16.11 -17.59
CA LYS A 234 18.57 17.23 -17.17
C LYS A 234 18.63 17.48 -15.66
N ILE A 235 17.64 17.02 -14.91
CA ILE A 235 17.63 17.08 -13.45
C ILE A 235 18.42 15.90 -12.87
N LEU A 236 18.27 14.72 -13.47
CA LEU A 236 19.07 13.53 -13.10
C LEU A 236 20.57 13.76 -13.35
N GLU A 237 20.93 14.42 -14.45
CA GLU A 237 22.33 14.78 -14.79
C GLU A 237 22.99 15.70 -13.74
N LYS A 238 22.19 16.51 -13.04
CA LYS A 238 22.64 17.31 -11.90
C LYS A 238 22.84 16.51 -10.60
N GLY A 239 22.56 15.20 -10.62
CA GLY A 239 22.65 14.33 -9.46
C GLY A 239 21.44 14.37 -8.52
N VAL A 240 20.36 15.06 -8.90
CA VAL A 240 19.10 15.09 -8.14
C VAL A 240 18.40 13.73 -8.31
N LYS A 241 18.05 13.11 -7.19
CA LYS A 241 17.49 11.74 -7.17
C LYS A 241 15.99 11.72 -6.92
N ASP A 242 15.41 12.82 -6.42
CA ASP A 242 13.99 12.89 -6.10
C ASP A 242 13.46 14.33 -6.22
N MET A 243 12.16 14.46 -6.50
CA MET A 243 11.40 15.71 -6.56
C MET A 243 9.99 15.44 -6.06
N VAL A 244 9.29 16.47 -5.59
CA VAL A 244 7.87 16.33 -5.25
C VAL A 244 7.05 16.04 -6.50
N ARG A 245 6.26 14.99 -6.45
CA ARG A 245 5.38 14.54 -7.53
C ARG A 245 3.97 14.35 -7.03
N VAL A 246 3.00 14.83 -7.76
CA VAL A 246 1.57 14.76 -7.44
C VAL A 246 0.82 14.24 -8.66
N SER A 247 -0.08 13.30 -8.47
CA SER A 247 -0.97 12.81 -9.52
C SER A 247 -2.33 12.43 -8.96
N ASP A 248 -3.31 12.26 -9.84
CA ASP A 248 -4.62 11.68 -9.53
C ASP A 248 -4.63 10.14 -9.71
N ALA A 249 -3.46 9.55 -10.01
CA ALA A 249 -3.22 8.11 -10.11
C ALA A 249 -2.65 7.53 -8.81
N ARG A 250 -2.35 6.26 -8.88
CA ARG A 250 -1.69 5.48 -7.82
C ARG A 250 -0.22 5.20 -8.16
#